data_19ba2edd128411154d6addf808b72f5b
#
_entry.id   19ba2edd128411154d6addf808b72f5b
#
_cell.length_a   1.000
_cell.length_b   1.000
_cell.length_c   1.000
_cell.angle_alpha   90.00
_cell.angle_beta   90.00
_cell.angle_gamma   90.00
#
_symmetry.space_group_name_H-M   'P 1'
#
loop_
_entity.id
_entity.type
_entity.pdbx_description
1 polymer ?
#
loop_
_entity_poly.entity_id
_entity_poly.type
_entity_poly.pdbx_seq_one_letter_code
_entity_poly.pdbx_strand_id
1 'polypeptide(L)'
;MKQAIQIHPNDTVAVALTDLNRGSSFMIDGQNIILCDDVKAGHKIALKDINPGERILKYGYPIGTAKVHISKGSFIHSHNLRSSLGELLDYRYHPDFQDDCSLKAPNASFYGYRRSDGRVGIRNEIWIIPTVGCVNAIAKEIEQQSQQYKKGEIDGIYSYNHPYGCSQLGEDQRMTQKFLSGLIHHPNAGGVLVLGLGCENNNIPEFKKVLGAYDENRIRFLNCQDCKDELAEGVALVKELCELALKDKRELCSARELIVGLKCGGSDGFSGITANPLIGAFSDRLTADGGSVLLTEVPEMFGAEQLLMNRCRNKTIFNKTVKLINDFKSYFMRYGERIDENPSPGNKAGGITTLEEKSLGCVQKAGTAIVEDVLSYGKPATVKGLSLLQGPGNDLVASCALAASGAVMVLFTTGRGTPFGCPVPTLKIASNTPLAQKKSHWIDYDAGQLLNEQSFDILADDFYDFVLRVASGKINAKSERLDKHDLSIFKDGVTL
;
A
#
# COMPACT_ATOMS: atom_id res chain seq x y z
N MET A 1 28.04 -0.78 18.79
CA MET A 1 26.69 -0.99 18.20
C MET A 1 25.66 -1.17 19.31
N LYS A 2 24.52 -0.47 19.24
CA LYS A 2 23.41 -0.69 20.16
C LYS A 2 22.89 -2.12 19.99
N GLN A 3 22.66 -2.82 21.10
CA GLN A 3 22.14 -4.19 21.09
C GLN A 3 20.62 -4.26 21.09
N ALA A 4 19.98 -3.24 21.68
CA ALA A 4 18.52 -3.07 21.71
C ALA A 4 18.14 -1.59 21.68
N ILE A 5 16.90 -1.29 21.32
CA ILE A 5 16.36 0.07 21.24
C ILE A 5 15.01 0.16 21.97
N GLN A 6 14.84 1.15 22.83
CA GLN A 6 13.56 1.65 23.31
C GLN A 6 13.10 2.74 22.33
N ILE A 7 11.89 2.63 21.77
CA ILE A 7 11.44 3.50 20.69
C ILE A 7 10.88 4.82 21.25
N HIS A 8 10.12 4.70 22.33
CA HIS A 8 9.52 5.86 23.02
C HIS A 8 9.85 5.81 24.52
N PRO A 9 10.12 6.94 25.19
CA PRO A 9 10.50 6.95 26.62
C PRO A 9 9.53 6.22 27.56
N ASN A 10 8.24 6.19 27.21
CA ASN A 10 7.22 5.49 27.99
C ASN A 10 7.11 3.98 27.69
N ASP A 11 7.88 3.44 26.74
CA ASP A 11 7.79 2.03 26.39
C ASP A 11 8.23 1.16 27.55
N THR A 12 7.48 0.08 27.79
CA THR A 12 7.82 -0.95 28.77
C THR A 12 8.67 -2.06 28.18
N VAL A 13 8.97 -1.94 26.90
CA VAL A 13 9.76 -2.92 26.12
C VAL A 13 10.84 -2.23 25.32
N ALA A 14 11.95 -2.96 25.09
CA ALA A 14 12.93 -2.67 24.05
C ALA A 14 12.83 -3.70 22.92
N VAL A 15 13.32 -3.36 21.74
CA VAL A 15 13.45 -4.28 20.59
C VAL A 15 14.92 -4.64 20.42
N ALA A 16 15.20 -5.95 20.39
CA ALA A 16 16.55 -6.48 20.13
C ALA A 16 16.96 -6.15 18.68
N LEU A 17 18.13 -5.55 18.49
CA LEU A 17 18.69 -5.22 17.17
C LEU A 17 19.50 -6.37 16.57
N THR A 18 19.98 -7.27 17.41
CA THR A 18 20.73 -8.48 17.07
C THR A 18 20.20 -9.66 17.87
N ASP A 19 20.59 -10.88 17.52
CA ASP A 19 20.32 -12.05 18.37
C ASP A 19 21.08 -11.90 19.69
N LEU A 20 20.38 -12.07 20.81
CA LEU A 20 20.92 -11.92 22.16
C LEU A 20 20.70 -13.19 22.96
N ASN A 21 21.73 -13.63 23.70
CA ASN A 21 21.67 -14.86 24.48
C ASN A 21 21.22 -14.59 25.92
N ARG A 22 20.55 -15.56 26.52
CA ARG A 22 20.24 -15.59 27.95
C ARG A 22 21.49 -15.30 28.80
N GLY A 23 21.35 -14.49 29.84
CA GLY A 23 22.44 -14.09 30.74
C GLY A 23 23.33 -12.97 30.22
N SER A 24 23.22 -12.59 28.94
CA SER A 24 23.86 -11.37 28.43
C SER A 24 23.16 -10.12 28.96
N SER A 25 23.86 -8.98 28.92
CA SER A 25 23.30 -7.72 29.39
C SER A 25 23.57 -6.59 28.41
N PHE A 26 22.68 -5.57 28.43
CA PHE A 26 22.84 -4.34 27.65
C PHE A 26 22.32 -3.14 28.43
N MET A 27 22.79 -1.95 28.04
CA MET A 27 22.39 -0.68 28.67
C MET A 27 21.28 0.00 27.86
N ILE A 28 20.21 0.43 28.53
CA ILE A 28 19.18 1.35 28.02
C ILE A 28 18.91 2.42 29.07
N ASP A 29 19.01 3.69 28.66
CA ASP A 29 18.77 4.87 29.51
C ASP A 29 19.42 4.79 30.88
N GLY A 30 20.70 4.33 30.90
CA GLY A 30 21.49 4.17 32.12
C GLY A 30 21.13 2.97 32.99
N GLN A 31 20.16 2.14 32.55
CA GLN A 31 19.79 0.91 33.25
C GLN A 31 20.42 -0.33 32.58
N ASN A 32 21.02 -1.18 33.41
CA ASN A 32 21.50 -2.49 32.96
C ASN A 32 20.33 -3.49 32.93
N ILE A 33 20.10 -4.12 31.77
CA ILE A 33 19.11 -5.16 31.56
C ILE A 33 19.84 -6.48 31.36
N ILE A 34 19.59 -7.45 32.24
CA ILE A 34 20.12 -8.81 32.13
C ILE A 34 19.02 -9.69 31.52
N LEU A 35 19.33 -10.44 30.48
CA LEU A 35 18.35 -11.26 29.75
C LEU A 35 18.02 -12.55 30.51
N CYS A 36 16.74 -12.81 30.68
CA CYS A 36 16.21 -14.05 31.24
C CYS A 36 16.09 -15.17 30.18
N ASP A 37 16.03 -14.82 28.91
CA ASP A 37 15.76 -15.70 27.76
C ASP A 37 16.69 -15.37 26.58
N ASP A 38 16.81 -16.31 25.62
CA ASP A 38 17.35 -16.00 24.31
C ASP A 38 16.35 -15.17 23.51
N VAL A 39 16.80 -14.07 22.92
CA VAL A 39 15.93 -13.15 22.17
C VAL A 39 16.48 -12.92 20.77
N LYS A 40 15.67 -13.23 19.75
CA LYS A 40 16.02 -12.99 18.35
C LYS A 40 15.91 -11.51 17.99
N ALA A 41 16.68 -11.09 16.99
CA ALA A 41 16.57 -9.76 16.40
C ALA A 41 15.11 -9.45 15.99
N GLY A 42 14.66 -8.22 16.24
CA GLY A 42 13.29 -7.76 15.99
C GLY A 42 12.29 -8.08 17.10
N HIS A 43 12.68 -8.87 18.11
CA HIS A 43 11.77 -9.27 19.20
C HIS A 43 11.91 -8.36 20.43
N LYS A 44 10.88 -8.42 21.29
CA LYS A 44 10.71 -7.54 22.45
C LYS A 44 11.30 -8.12 23.73
N ILE A 45 11.88 -7.24 24.55
CA ILE A 45 12.47 -7.51 25.87
C ILE A 45 11.76 -6.60 26.89
N ALA A 46 11.35 -7.15 28.02
CA ALA A 46 10.77 -6.37 29.12
C ALA A 46 11.83 -5.47 29.78
N LEU A 47 11.54 -4.17 29.91
CA LEU A 47 12.40 -3.18 30.57
C LEU A 47 12.16 -3.08 32.09
N LYS A 48 11.03 -3.60 32.55
CA LYS A 48 10.61 -3.66 33.96
C LYS A 48 9.78 -4.90 34.22
N ASP A 49 9.52 -5.19 35.49
CA ASP A 49 8.54 -6.19 35.87
C ASP A 49 7.14 -5.74 35.47
N ILE A 50 6.32 -6.64 34.91
CA ILE A 50 4.97 -6.39 34.43
C ILE A 50 4.03 -7.44 35.02
N ASN A 51 3.00 -6.99 35.74
CA ASN A 51 2.05 -7.88 36.38
C ASN A 51 0.95 -8.36 35.43
N PRO A 52 0.29 -9.49 35.69
CA PRO A 52 -0.84 -9.94 34.90
C PRO A 52 -1.92 -8.85 34.78
N GLY A 53 -2.40 -8.61 33.55
CA GLY A 53 -3.40 -7.57 33.25
C GLY A 53 -2.83 -6.17 33.04
N GLU A 54 -1.55 -5.91 33.36
CA GLU A 54 -0.91 -4.63 33.03
C GLU A 54 -0.74 -4.46 31.53
N ARG A 55 -0.84 -3.20 31.07
CA ARG A 55 -0.61 -2.83 29.66
C ARG A 55 0.88 -2.89 29.32
N ILE A 56 1.20 -3.47 28.18
CA ILE A 56 2.52 -3.45 27.59
C ILE A 56 2.57 -2.35 26.54
N LEU A 57 3.54 -1.44 26.67
CA LEU A 57 3.66 -0.26 25.82
C LEU A 57 4.81 -0.42 24.81
N LYS A 58 4.56 -0.08 23.55
CA LYS A 58 5.53 0.10 22.48
C LYS A 58 5.09 1.26 21.59
N TYR A 59 6.00 2.06 21.08
CA TYR A 59 5.71 3.30 20.36
C TYR A 59 4.96 4.36 21.19
N GLY A 60 5.04 4.29 22.52
CA GLY A 60 4.28 5.12 23.46
C GLY A 60 2.84 4.69 23.69
N TYR A 61 2.36 3.63 23.05
CA TYR A 61 0.98 3.16 23.08
C TYR A 61 0.87 1.69 23.52
N PRO A 62 -0.30 1.30 24.08
CA PRO A 62 -0.54 -0.10 24.45
C PRO A 62 -0.55 -1.01 23.22
N ILE A 63 0.25 -2.09 23.28
CA ILE A 63 0.24 -3.17 22.29
C ILE A 63 -0.50 -4.41 22.79
N GLY A 64 -1.16 -4.33 23.94
CA GLY A 64 -1.91 -5.41 24.58
C GLY A 64 -1.66 -5.46 26.08
N THR A 65 -2.03 -6.58 26.70
CA THR A 65 -1.92 -6.82 28.15
C THR A 65 -1.13 -8.09 28.46
N ALA A 66 -0.40 -8.08 29.59
CA ALA A 66 0.31 -9.25 30.08
C ALA A 66 -0.68 -10.35 30.50
N LYS A 67 -0.42 -11.59 30.08
CA LYS A 67 -1.19 -12.79 30.49
C LYS A 67 -0.77 -13.31 31.84
N VAL A 68 0.53 -13.23 32.12
CA VAL A 68 1.20 -13.72 33.31
C VAL A 68 2.18 -12.66 33.80
N HIS A 69 2.77 -12.88 34.98
CA HIS A 69 3.88 -12.03 35.42
C HIS A 69 5.07 -12.16 34.44
N ILE A 70 5.65 -11.03 34.06
CA ILE A 70 6.80 -10.93 33.14
C ILE A 70 7.90 -10.20 33.89
N SER A 71 9.01 -10.88 34.14
CA SER A 71 10.16 -10.28 34.81
C SER A 71 10.96 -9.38 33.87
N LYS A 72 11.59 -8.35 34.41
CA LYS A 72 12.57 -7.52 33.68
C LYS A 72 13.61 -8.39 32.99
N GLY A 73 13.90 -8.12 31.73
CA GLY A 73 14.82 -8.91 30.90
C GLY A 73 14.20 -10.12 30.21
N SER A 74 12.92 -10.42 30.44
CA SER A 74 12.22 -11.53 29.79
C SER A 74 11.84 -11.22 28.35
N PHE A 75 11.82 -12.26 27.52
CA PHE A 75 11.28 -12.26 26.16
C PHE A 75 9.75 -12.06 26.18
N ILE A 76 9.23 -11.11 25.39
CA ILE A 76 7.80 -10.85 25.26
C ILE A 76 7.29 -11.29 23.91
N HIS A 77 6.31 -12.23 23.92
CA HIS A 77 5.66 -12.74 22.74
C HIS A 77 4.25 -13.28 23.05
N SER A 78 3.63 -14.00 22.12
CA SER A 78 2.28 -14.55 22.23
C SER A 78 2.04 -15.48 23.45
N HIS A 79 3.07 -16.02 24.08
CA HIS A 79 2.94 -16.85 25.28
C HIS A 79 2.58 -16.01 26.52
N ASN A 80 3.01 -14.74 26.59
CA ASN A 80 2.83 -13.87 27.75
C ASN A 80 2.18 -12.52 27.46
N LEU A 81 1.89 -12.19 26.19
CA LEU A 81 1.17 -11.00 25.72
C LEU A 81 -0.10 -11.41 24.96
N ARG A 82 -1.23 -10.73 25.22
CA ARG A 82 -2.48 -10.87 24.46
C ARG A 82 -2.98 -9.53 23.96
N SER A 83 -3.73 -9.55 22.84
CA SER A 83 -4.48 -8.40 22.33
C SER A 83 -5.53 -7.94 23.35
N SER A 84 -5.78 -6.64 23.37
CA SER A 84 -6.84 -5.99 24.14
C SER A 84 -7.93 -5.43 23.21
N LEU A 85 -7.88 -5.72 21.90
CA LEU A 85 -8.90 -5.28 20.94
C LEU A 85 -10.24 -5.94 21.26
N GLY A 86 -11.27 -5.09 21.30
CA GLY A 86 -12.65 -5.46 21.45
C GLY A 86 -13.45 -5.20 20.19
N GLU A 87 -14.76 -5.33 20.30
CA GLU A 87 -15.76 -5.11 19.25
C GLU A 87 -15.77 -3.65 18.72
N LEU A 88 -16.91 -3.22 18.17
CA LEU A 88 -17.12 -1.84 17.72
C LEU A 88 -16.93 -0.86 18.88
N LEU A 89 -16.20 0.24 18.61
CA LEU A 89 -15.90 1.26 19.61
C LEU A 89 -16.57 2.57 19.23
N ASP A 90 -16.93 3.34 20.27
CA ASP A 90 -17.32 4.75 20.13
C ASP A 90 -16.06 5.62 20.19
N TYR A 91 -15.82 6.36 19.14
CA TYR A 91 -14.66 7.24 19.02
C TYR A 91 -15.06 8.69 19.27
N ARG A 92 -14.11 9.48 19.78
CA ARG A 92 -14.29 10.93 19.96
C ARG A 92 -13.32 11.70 19.10
N TYR A 93 -13.78 12.78 18.51
CA TYR A 93 -12.94 13.67 17.73
C TYR A 93 -12.16 14.60 18.65
N HIS A 94 -10.86 14.37 18.73
CA HIS A 94 -9.88 15.21 19.43
C HIS A 94 -8.80 15.61 18.44
N PRO A 95 -8.98 16.71 17.68
CA PRO A 95 -8.00 17.11 16.67
C PRO A 95 -6.66 17.42 17.34
N ASP A 96 -5.61 16.74 16.85
CA ASP A 96 -4.24 16.88 17.30
C ASP A 96 -3.34 16.93 16.04
N PHE A 97 -3.35 18.06 15.36
CA PHE A 97 -2.49 18.35 14.22
C PHE A 97 -2.23 19.84 14.12
N GLN A 98 -1.07 20.20 13.61
CA GLN A 98 -0.75 21.60 13.27
C GLN A 98 -1.14 21.81 11.80
N ASP A 99 -2.07 22.74 11.59
CA ASP A 99 -2.41 23.20 10.24
C ASP A 99 -1.42 24.29 9.84
N ASP A 100 -0.22 23.86 9.44
CA ASP A 100 0.77 24.79 8.92
C ASP A 100 0.39 25.19 7.49
N CYS A 101 -0.55 26.17 7.40
CA CYS A 101 -1.05 26.70 6.13
C CYS A 101 0.03 27.45 5.34
N SER A 102 1.25 27.55 5.82
CA SER A 102 2.41 28.01 5.06
C SER A 102 2.85 26.88 4.10
N LEU A 103 2.02 26.59 3.09
CA LEU A 103 2.46 25.78 1.95
C LEU A 103 3.70 26.49 1.39
N LYS A 104 4.90 26.01 1.72
CA LYS A 104 6.11 26.34 0.97
C LYS A 104 5.77 26.05 -0.48
N ALA A 105 6.14 26.98 -1.38
CA ALA A 105 5.96 26.74 -2.80
C ALA A 105 6.52 25.34 -3.12
N PRO A 106 5.77 24.45 -3.79
CA PRO A 106 6.23 23.11 -4.10
C PRO A 106 7.56 23.19 -4.84
N ASN A 107 8.62 22.65 -4.25
CA ASN A 107 9.98 22.75 -4.77
C ASN A 107 10.40 21.50 -5.55
N ALA A 108 9.79 20.35 -5.27
CA ALA A 108 10.17 19.11 -5.91
C ALA A 108 9.44 18.92 -7.25
N SER A 109 10.14 18.32 -8.21
CA SER A 109 9.64 18.06 -9.55
C SER A 109 10.12 16.71 -10.07
N PHE A 110 9.42 16.19 -11.06
CA PHE A 110 9.75 14.95 -11.77
C PHE A 110 9.36 15.07 -13.24
N TYR A 111 9.86 14.17 -14.07
CA TYR A 111 9.46 14.09 -15.47
C TYR A 111 8.33 13.07 -15.65
N GLY A 112 7.15 13.51 -16.09
CA GLY A 112 5.95 12.68 -16.25
C GLY A 112 5.24 12.93 -17.56
N TYR A 113 4.23 12.11 -17.85
CA TYR A 113 3.37 12.21 -19.03
C TYR A 113 2.05 12.88 -18.64
N ARG A 114 1.85 14.13 -19.08
CA ARG A 114 0.60 14.84 -18.84
C ARG A 114 -0.46 14.34 -19.83
N ARG A 115 -1.60 13.91 -19.29
CA ARG A 115 -2.73 13.46 -20.08
C ARG A 115 -3.69 14.61 -20.40
N SER A 116 -4.58 14.38 -21.36
CA SER A 116 -5.57 15.39 -21.82
C SER A 116 -6.48 15.92 -20.71
N ASP A 117 -6.73 15.12 -19.66
CA ASP A 117 -7.51 15.49 -18.48
C ASP A 117 -6.69 16.20 -17.37
N GLY A 118 -5.40 16.48 -17.63
CA GLY A 118 -4.49 17.16 -16.73
C GLY A 118 -3.79 16.27 -15.72
N ARG A 119 -4.17 14.99 -15.56
CA ARG A 119 -3.45 14.04 -14.68
C ARG A 119 -2.10 13.67 -15.27
N VAL A 120 -1.18 13.26 -14.40
CA VAL A 120 0.19 12.95 -14.80
C VAL A 120 0.52 11.50 -14.50
N GLY A 121 0.89 10.74 -15.54
CA GLY A 121 1.43 9.40 -15.41
C GLY A 121 2.95 9.41 -15.30
N ILE A 122 3.51 8.37 -14.69
CA ILE A 122 4.96 8.14 -14.59
C ILE A 122 5.44 7.04 -15.54
N ARG A 123 4.50 6.44 -16.26
CA ARG A 123 4.71 5.47 -17.33
C ARG A 123 3.81 5.81 -18.52
N ASN A 124 4.15 5.26 -19.67
CA ASN A 124 3.39 5.38 -20.90
C ASN A 124 3.17 3.98 -21.48
N GLU A 125 2.21 3.28 -20.89
CA GLU A 125 1.93 1.87 -21.18
C GLU A 125 0.67 1.70 -22.01
N ILE A 126 0.54 0.59 -22.73
CA ILE A 126 -0.71 0.18 -23.36
C ILE A 126 -1.32 -0.95 -22.54
N TRP A 127 -2.54 -0.75 -22.09
CA TRP A 127 -3.25 -1.70 -21.24
C TRP A 127 -4.39 -2.37 -21.98
N ILE A 128 -4.48 -3.71 -21.86
CA ILE A 128 -5.58 -4.52 -22.36
C ILE A 128 -6.37 -4.97 -21.14
N ILE A 129 -7.61 -4.47 -21.01
CA ILE A 129 -8.43 -4.68 -19.81
C ILE A 129 -9.68 -5.49 -20.21
N PRO A 130 -9.74 -6.79 -19.85
CA PRO A 130 -10.95 -7.60 -20.02
C PRO A 130 -12.11 -7.04 -19.18
N THR A 131 -13.34 -7.03 -19.70
CA THR A 131 -14.55 -6.82 -18.91
C THR A 131 -14.98 -8.09 -18.19
N VAL A 132 -14.50 -9.25 -18.65
CA VAL A 132 -14.88 -10.58 -18.17
C VAL A 132 -13.73 -11.59 -18.30
N GLY A 133 -13.63 -12.50 -17.35
CA GLY A 133 -12.58 -13.53 -17.33
C GLY A 133 -12.56 -14.46 -18.55
N CYS A 134 -13.67 -14.62 -19.25
CA CYS A 134 -13.78 -15.50 -20.43
C CYS A 134 -12.84 -15.11 -21.57
N VAL A 135 -12.47 -13.85 -21.69
CA VAL A 135 -11.59 -13.35 -22.76
C VAL A 135 -10.13 -13.15 -22.30
N ASN A 136 -9.75 -13.61 -21.13
CA ASN A 136 -8.39 -13.47 -20.61
C ASN A 136 -7.32 -14.08 -21.55
N ALA A 137 -7.60 -15.24 -22.14
CA ALA A 137 -6.66 -15.88 -23.06
C ALA A 137 -6.48 -15.05 -24.33
N ILE A 138 -7.56 -14.48 -24.86
CA ILE A 138 -7.53 -13.58 -26.02
C ILE A 138 -6.74 -12.30 -25.71
N ALA A 139 -7.00 -11.69 -24.52
CA ALA A 139 -6.25 -10.51 -24.07
C ALA A 139 -4.75 -10.78 -23.98
N LYS A 140 -4.36 -11.95 -23.46
CA LYS A 140 -2.95 -12.36 -23.35
C LYS A 140 -2.32 -12.60 -24.70
N GLU A 141 -3.03 -13.21 -25.64
CA GLU A 141 -2.56 -13.45 -27.01
C GLU A 141 -2.38 -12.12 -27.76
N ILE A 142 -3.35 -11.18 -27.66
CA ILE A 142 -3.24 -9.83 -28.21
C ILE A 142 -2.00 -9.12 -27.64
N GLU A 143 -1.79 -9.19 -26.31
CA GLU A 143 -0.57 -8.64 -25.67
C GLU A 143 0.69 -9.20 -26.30
N GLN A 144 0.81 -10.54 -26.43
CA GLN A 144 2.00 -11.21 -26.93
C GLN A 144 2.29 -10.81 -28.39
N GLN A 145 1.28 -10.83 -29.26
CA GLN A 145 1.43 -10.46 -30.67
C GLN A 145 1.72 -8.97 -30.85
N SER A 146 1.30 -8.12 -29.89
CA SER A 146 1.51 -6.68 -29.94
C SER A 146 2.87 -6.23 -29.43
N GLN A 147 3.69 -7.09 -28.79
CA GLN A 147 5.01 -6.71 -28.25
C GLN A 147 5.94 -6.10 -29.31
N GLN A 148 5.77 -6.43 -30.58
CA GLN A 148 6.51 -5.85 -31.69
C GLN A 148 6.30 -4.33 -31.86
N TYR A 149 5.22 -3.78 -31.32
CA TYR A 149 4.90 -2.34 -31.35
C TYR A 149 5.45 -1.57 -30.13
N LYS A 150 6.00 -2.27 -29.15
CA LYS A 150 6.69 -1.66 -28.00
C LYS A 150 8.01 -1.03 -28.48
N LYS A 151 8.03 0.30 -28.61
CA LYS A 151 9.20 1.07 -29.03
C LYS A 151 9.13 2.52 -28.54
N GLY A 152 10.28 3.21 -28.53
CA GLY A 152 10.37 4.63 -28.19
C GLY A 152 9.84 4.92 -26.78
N GLU A 153 8.86 5.79 -26.67
CA GLU A 153 8.29 6.25 -25.41
C GLU A 153 7.28 5.26 -24.79
N ILE A 154 7.08 4.06 -25.34
CA ILE A 154 6.19 3.05 -24.80
C ILE A 154 6.94 2.19 -23.79
N ASP A 155 6.58 2.29 -22.51
CA ASP A 155 7.21 1.55 -21.41
C ASP A 155 6.81 0.07 -21.41
N GLY A 156 5.57 -0.27 -21.80
CA GLY A 156 5.08 -1.65 -21.83
C GLY A 156 3.74 -1.83 -22.53
N ILE A 157 3.40 -3.09 -22.85
CA ILE A 157 2.08 -3.51 -23.32
C ILE A 157 1.66 -4.69 -22.43
N TYR A 158 0.55 -4.54 -21.67
CA TYR A 158 0.16 -5.51 -20.64
C TYR A 158 -1.33 -5.82 -20.69
N SER A 159 -1.70 -7.09 -20.45
CA SER A 159 -3.08 -7.52 -20.21
C SER A 159 -3.33 -7.76 -18.73
N TYR A 160 -4.42 -7.22 -18.21
CA TYR A 160 -4.79 -7.32 -16.79
C TYR A 160 -5.91 -8.33 -16.59
N ASN A 161 -5.54 -9.60 -16.55
CA ASN A 161 -6.46 -10.72 -16.46
C ASN A 161 -7.10 -10.85 -15.08
N HIS A 162 -8.40 -11.18 -15.05
CA HIS A 162 -9.15 -11.42 -13.82
C HIS A 162 -10.31 -12.41 -14.05
N PRO A 163 -10.80 -13.15 -13.02
CA PRO A 163 -11.85 -14.16 -13.20
C PRO A 163 -13.29 -13.61 -13.08
N TYR A 164 -13.50 -12.31 -13.09
CA TYR A 164 -14.77 -11.67 -12.78
C TYR A 164 -15.49 -11.15 -14.04
N GLY A 165 -16.64 -10.48 -13.86
CA GLY A 165 -17.41 -9.80 -14.93
C GLY A 165 -18.63 -10.57 -15.43
N CYS A 166 -18.77 -11.85 -15.08
CA CYS A 166 -19.95 -12.66 -15.36
C CYS A 166 -20.47 -13.30 -14.07
N SER A 167 -21.78 -13.54 -13.99
CA SER A 167 -22.45 -14.18 -12.85
C SER A 167 -22.24 -13.49 -11.49
N GLN A 168 -21.88 -12.24 -11.49
CA GLN A 168 -21.76 -11.41 -10.30
C GLN A 168 -23.02 -10.56 -10.11
N LEU A 169 -23.41 -10.36 -8.85
CA LEU A 169 -24.60 -9.61 -8.46
C LEU A 169 -24.25 -8.47 -7.50
N GLY A 170 -25.15 -7.50 -7.40
CA GLY A 170 -25.15 -6.48 -6.36
C GLY A 170 -23.86 -5.66 -6.26
N GLU A 171 -23.28 -5.62 -5.07
CA GLU A 171 -22.09 -4.78 -4.81
C GLU A 171 -20.83 -5.31 -5.48
N ASP A 172 -20.66 -6.63 -5.61
CA ASP A 172 -19.50 -7.22 -6.29
C ASP A 172 -19.42 -6.83 -7.77
N GLN A 173 -20.57 -6.77 -8.47
CA GLN A 173 -20.63 -6.28 -9.83
C GLN A 173 -20.23 -4.81 -9.88
N ARG A 174 -20.80 -3.99 -8.98
CA ARG A 174 -20.45 -2.56 -8.90
C ARG A 174 -18.98 -2.32 -8.55
N MET A 175 -18.42 -3.12 -7.63
CA MET A 175 -16.98 -3.04 -7.27
C MET A 175 -16.10 -3.38 -8.46
N THR A 176 -16.42 -4.43 -9.23
CA THR A 176 -15.70 -4.80 -10.45
C THR A 176 -15.73 -3.63 -11.45
N GLN A 177 -16.90 -3.07 -11.71
CA GLN A 177 -17.05 -1.97 -12.66
C GLN A 177 -16.28 -0.72 -12.23
N LYS A 178 -16.39 -0.30 -10.97
CA LYS A 178 -15.65 0.85 -10.43
C LYS A 178 -14.14 0.65 -10.50
N PHE A 179 -13.69 -0.54 -10.13
CA PHE A 179 -12.26 -0.89 -10.15
C PHE A 179 -11.70 -0.85 -11.57
N LEU A 180 -12.35 -1.52 -12.52
CA LEU A 180 -11.92 -1.50 -13.93
C LEU A 180 -11.99 -0.10 -14.54
N SER A 181 -13.03 0.69 -14.21
CA SER A 181 -13.13 2.09 -14.61
C SER A 181 -11.93 2.91 -14.11
N GLY A 182 -11.51 2.70 -12.85
CA GLY A 182 -10.33 3.37 -12.28
C GLY A 182 -9.04 3.04 -13.04
N LEU A 183 -8.85 1.79 -13.45
CA LEU A 183 -7.70 1.37 -14.27
C LEU A 183 -7.77 1.93 -15.70
N ILE A 184 -8.94 1.92 -16.33
CA ILE A 184 -9.11 2.45 -17.70
C ILE A 184 -8.78 3.94 -17.77
N HIS A 185 -9.11 4.68 -16.72
CA HIS A 185 -8.76 6.10 -16.60
C HIS A 185 -7.36 6.36 -16.05
N HIS A 186 -6.56 5.32 -15.76
CA HIS A 186 -5.29 5.50 -15.07
C HIS A 186 -4.26 6.27 -15.91
N PRO A 187 -3.56 7.29 -15.34
CA PRO A 187 -2.65 8.13 -16.12
C PRO A 187 -1.37 7.43 -16.60
N ASN A 188 -0.97 6.29 -16.00
CA ASN A 188 0.15 5.50 -16.52
C ASN A 188 -0.17 4.81 -17.86
N ALA A 189 -1.45 4.59 -18.17
CA ALA A 189 -1.85 4.07 -19.47
C ALA A 189 -1.81 5.18 -20.52
N GLY A 190 -0.94 5.07 -21.53
CA GLY A 190 -0.93 5.88 -22.74
C GLY A 190 -2.08 5.52 -23.69
N GLY A 191 -2.54 4.26 -23.63
CA GLY A 191 -3.71 3.77 -24.34
C GLY A 191 -4.32 2.56 -23.67
N VAL A 192 -5.64 2.34 -23.84
CA VAL A 192 -6.35 1.20 -23.24
C VAL A 192 -7.25 0.54 -24.28
N LEU A 193 -7.11 -0.78 -24.44
CA LEU A 193 -8.08 -1.63 -25.14
C LEU A 193 -8.98 -2.30 -24.09
N VAL A 194 -10.26 -1.99 -24.09
CA VAL A 194 -11.28 -2.66 -23.28
C VAL A 194 -11.85 -3.82 -24.07
N LEU A 195 -11.65 -5.05 -23.59
CA LEU A 195 -11.99 -6.27 -24.29
C LEU A 195 -13.20 -6.96 -23.63
N GLY A 196 -14.34 -7.02 -24.31
CA GLY A 196 -15.55 -7.72 -23.89
C GLY A 196 -15.76 -9.03 -24.65
N LEU A 197 -16.57 -9.95 -24.07
CA LEU A 197 -17.05 -11.13 -24.76
C LEU A 197 -18.31 -10.83 -25.60
N GLY A 198 -19.34 -10.25 -24.95
CA GLY A 198 -20.61 -9.87 -25.56
C GLY A 198 -21.86 -10.33 -24.80
N CYS A 199 -21.79 -11.43 -24.05
CA CYS A 199 -22.93 -11.99 -23.29
C CYS A 199 -22.79 -11.89 -21.76
N GLU A 200 -21.71 -11.29 -21.29
CA GLU A 200 -21.45 -11.12 -19.84
C GLU A 200 -22.33 -10.06 -19.18
N ASN A 201 -22.50 -10.16 -17.84
CA ASN A 201 -23.21 -9.15 -17.06
C ASN A 201 -22.51 -7.78 -17.14
N ASN A 202 -21.17 -7.78 -17.23
CA ASN A 202 -20.35 -6.57 -17.37
C ASN A 202 -20.06 -6.24 -18.84
N ASN A 203 -21.04 -6.42 -19.73
CA ASN A 203 -20.88 -6.11 -21.15
C ASN A 203 -20.54 -4.63 -21.41
N ILE A 204 -19.93 -4.34 -22.55
CA ILE A 204 -19.43 -3.00 -22.89
C ILE A 204 -20.51 -1.91 -22.79
N PRO A 205 -21.76 -2.08 -23.29
CA PRO A 205 -22.81 -1.07 -23.12
C PRO A 205 -23.13 -0.73 -21.67
N GLU A 206 -23.27 -1.73 -20.80
CA GLU A 206 -23.53 -1.49 -19.37
C GLU A 206 -22.31 -0.91 -18.66
N PHE A 207 -21.11 -1.37 -19.01
CA PHE A 207 -19.88 -0.86 -18.45
C PHE A 207 -19.62 0.62 -18.81
N LYS A 208 -19.91 1.04 -20.03
CA LYS A 208 -19.81 2.45 -20.47
C LYS A 208 -20.65 3.40 -19.63
N LYS A 209 -21.80 2.95 -19.08
CA LYS A 209 -22.63 3.78 -18.17
C LYS A 209 -21.89 4.12 -16.87
N VAL A 210 -21.05 3.21 -16.37
CA VAL A 210 -20.25 3.41 -15.15
C VAL A 210 -18.94 4.14 -15.45
N LEU A 211 -18.35 3.86 -16.62
CA LEU A 211 -17.11 4.48 -17.06
C LEU A 211 -17.27 6.01 -17.20
N GLY A 212 -18.42 6.48 -17.68
CA GLY A 212 -18.68 7.89 -17.90
C GLY A 212 -17.92 8.48 -19.09
N ALA A 213 -17.51 9.75 -19.00
CA ALA A 213 -16.73 10.41 -20.04
C ALA A 213 -15.32 9.83 -20.11
N TYR A 214 -14.82 9.58 -21.31
CA TYR A 214 -13.47 9.05 -21.55
C TYR A 214 -12.86 9.68 -22.83
N ASP A 215 -11.54 9.61 -22.93
CA ASP A 215 -10.80 10.10 -24.11
C ASP A 215 -10.82 9.04 -25.21
N GLU A 216 -11.60 9.28 -26.26
CA GLU A 216 -11.73 8.37 -27.40
C GLU A 216 -10.41 8.17 -28.17
N ASN A 217 -9.45 9.08 -28.06
CA ASN A 217 -8.12 8.91 -28.64
C ASN A 217 -7.26 7.89 -27.89
N ARG A 218 -7.56 7.64 -26.60
CA ARG A 218 -6.78 6.75 -25.74
C ARG A 218 -7.48 5.44 -25.40
N ILE A 219 -8.80 5.34 -25.57
CA ILE A 219 -9.59 4.18 -25.20
C ILE A 219 -10.29 3.59 -26.42
N ARG A 220 -10.10 2.29 -26.62
CA ARG A 220 -10.78 1.50 -27.64
C ARG A 220 -11.56 0.37 -26.98
N PHE A 221 -12.62 -0.06 -27.66
CA PHE A 221 -13.47 -1.16 -27.21
C PHE A 221 -13.56 -2.20 -28.30
N LEU A 222 -13.46 -3.49 -27.93
CA LEU A 222 -13.63 -4.62 -28.80
C LEU A 222 -14.52 -5.66 -28.14
N ASN A 223 -15.54 -6.13 -28.84
CA ASN A 223 -16.46 -7.17 -28.38
C ASN A 223 -16.18 -8.44 -29.19
N CYS A 224 -15.62 -9.48 -28.57
CA CYS A 224 -15.14 -10.68 -29.28
C CYS A 224 -16.22 -11.37 -30.11
N GLN A 225 -17.46 -11.46 -29.60
CA GLN A 225 -18.55 -12.13 -30.32
C GLN A 225 -19.03 -11.37 -31.55
N ASP A 226 -18.72 -10.08 -31.68
CA ASP A 226 -19.09 -9.25 -32.83
C ASP A 226 -18.01 -9.28 -33.92
N CYS A 227 -16.81 -9.81 -33.61
CA CYS A 227 -15.67 -9.86 -34.53
C CYS A 227 -15.68 -11.13 -35.38
N LYS A 228 -15.08 -11.04 -36.56
CA LYS A 228 -14.74 -12.22 -37.37
C LYS A 228 -13.40 -12.84 -36.91
N ASP A 229 -12.48 -11.99 -36.48
CA ASP A 229 -11.13 -12.35 -35.98
C ASP A 229 -10.74 -11.35 -34.91
N GLU A 230 -11.12 -11.65 -33.66
CA GLU A 230 -10.88 -10.81 -32.51
C GLU A 230 -9.40 -10.61 -32.20
N LEU A 231 -8.54 -11.55 -32.59
CA LEU A 231 -7.09 -11.41 -32.41
C LEU A 231 -6.52 -10.38 -33.39
N ALA A 232 -6.80 -10.51 -34.66
CA ALA A 232 -6.33 -9.58 -35.67
C ALA A 232 -6.86 -8.15 -35.44
N GLU A 233 -8.17 -8.02 -35.11
CA GLU A 233 -8.78 -6.73 -34.80
C GLU A 233 -8.21 -6.12 -33.51
N GLY A 234 -8.02 -6.95 -32.47
CA GLY A 234 -7.42 -6.50 -31.19
C GLY A 234 -5.98 -6.00 -31.35
N VAL A 235 -5.15 -6.74 -32.09
CA VAL A 235 -3.77 -6.34 -32.40
C VAL A 235 -3.74 -5.05 -33.24
N ALA A 236 -4.65 -4.87 -34.20
CA ALA A 236 -4.75 -3.64 -34.98
C ALA A 236 -5.09 -2.42 -34.09
N LEU A 237 -6.05 -2.57 -33.15
CA LEU A 237 -6.40 -1.51 -32.19
C LEU A 237 -5.24 -1.18 -31.23
N VAL A 238 -4.52 -2.18 -30.74
CA VAL A 238 -3.33 -1.96 -29.90
C VAL A 238 -2.25 -1.22 -30.69
N LYS A 239 -2.04 -1.56 -31.97
CA LYS A 239 -1.12 -0.82 -32.84
C LYS A 239 -1.49 0.66 -32.98
N GLU A 240 -2.78 0.97 -33.21
CA GLU A 240 -3.27 2.35 -33.26
C GLU A 240 -3.00 3.09 -31.95
N LEU A 241 -3.30 2.46 -30.81
CA LEU A 241 -3.03 3.02 -29.49
C LEU A 241 -1.53 3.28 -29.28
N CYS A 242 -0.67 2.37 -29.72
CA CYS A 242 0.79 2.59 -29.70
C CYS A 242 1.21 3.80 -30.53
N GLU A 243 0.66 3.95 -31.75
CA GLU A 243 0.97 5.09 -32.64
C GLU A 243 0.53 6.44 -32.05
N LEU A 244 -0.55 6.45 -31.26
CA LEU A 244 -1.00 7.63 -30.52
C LEU A 244 -0.09 7.89 -29.30
N ALA A 245 0.20 6.87 -28.49
CA ALA A 245 1.02 6.98 -27.30
C ALA A 245 2.48 7.37 -27.59
N LEU A 246 3.02 7.03 -28.77
CA LEU A 246 4.36 7.46 -29.20
C LEU A 246 4.51 8.98 -29.33
N LYS A 247 3.40 9.72 -29.42
CA LYS A 247 3.41 11.18 -29.48
C LYS A 247 3.56 11.83 -28.12
N ASP A 248 3.26 11.09 -27.06
CA ASP A 248 3.42 11.57 -25.68
C ASP A 248 4.89 11.75 -25.35
N LYS A 249 5.21 12.81 -24.61
CA LYS A 249 6.57 13.10 -24.16
C LYS A 249 6.56 13.39 -22.68
N ARG A 250 7.63 12.98 -21.99
CA ARG A 250 7.83 13.39 -20.61
C ARG A 250 8.08 14.88 -20.54
N GLU A 251 7.39 15.57 -19.67
CA GLU A 251 7.59 16.98 -19.36
C GLU A 251 7.89 17.17 -17.86
N LEU A 252 8.45 18.33 -17.52
CA LEU A 252 8.70 18.66 -16.11
C LEU A 252 7.38 18.95 -15.40
N CYS A 253 7.06 18.13 -14.41
CA CYS A 253 5.84 18.20 -13.60
C CYS A 253 6.21 18.49 -12.14
N SER A 254 5.36 19.21 -11.43
CA SER A 254 5.49 19.41 -9.98
C SER A 254 5.17 18.10 -9.23
N ALA A 255 5.86 17.83 -8.12
CA ALA A 255 5.53 16.75 -7.20
C ALA A 255 4.07 16.81 -6.69
N ARG A 256 3.44 17.98 -6.74
CA ARG A 256 2.00 18.18 -6.49
C ARG A 256 1.11 17.26 -7.33
N GLU A 257 1.56 16.83 -8.50
CA GLU A 257 0.78 15.97 -9.41
C GLU A 257 0.89 14.48 -9.04
N LEU A 258 1.84 14.09 -8.17
CA LEU A 258 1.99 12.70 -7.74
C LEU A 258 0.86 12.25 -6.81
N ILE A 259 0.39 11.02 -7.06
CA ILE A 259 -0.46 10.25 -6.15
C ILE A 259 0.29 8.93 -5.88
N VAL A 260 0.64 8.67 -4.63
CA VAL A 260 1.44 7.51 -4.24
C VAL A 260 0.69 6.63 -3.26
N GLY A 261 0.63 5.34 -3.55
CA GLY A 261 0.00 4.34 -2.68
C GLY A 261 0.97 3.82 -1.61
N LEU A 262 0.47 3.61 -0.39
CA LEU A 262 1.23 3.12 0.76
C LEU A 262 0.74 1.73 1.16
N LYS A 263 1.64 0.76 1.25
CA LYS A 263 1.35 -0.65 1.54
C LYS A 263 2.44 -1.28 2.41
N CYS A 264 2.10 -2.30 3.17
CA CYS A 264 3.10 -3.18 3.79
C CYS A 264 2.68 -4.65 3.68
N GLY A 265 3.67 -5.53 3.54
CA GLY A 265 3.44 -6.98 3.50
C GLY A 265 4.66 -7.76 3.98
N GLY A 266 4.42 -8.87 4.71
CA GLY A 266 5.50 -9.62 5.34
C GLY A 266 6.27 -8.81 6.40
N SER A 267 5.57 -7.97 7.17
CA SER A 267 6.16 -7.10 8.19
C SER A 267 6.84 -7.89 9.31
N ASP A 268 7.91 -7.31 9.87
CA ASP A 268 8.68 -7.81 11.01
C ASP A 268 8.78 -6.76 12.13
N GLY A 269 9.48 -7.07 13.21
CA GLY A 269 9.68 -6.17 14.35
C GLY A 269 10.39 -4.87 14.02
N PHE A 270 11.13 -4.81 12.89
CA PHE A 270 11.83 -3.62 12.43
C PHE A 270 10.98 -2.72 11.53
N SER A 271 9.90 -3.25 10.92
CA SER A 271 9.07 -2.49 9.96
C SER A 271 8.56 -1.17 10.51
N GLY A 272 8.10 -1.14 11.78
CA GLY A 272 7.64 0.06 12.47
C GLY A 272 8.76 0.95 13.05
N ILE A 273 10.04 0.56 12.88
CA ILE A 273 11.21 1.30 13.38
C ILE A 273 11.99 1.92 12.22
N THR A 274 11.94 1.32 11.04
CA THR A 274 12.76 1.70 9.88
C THR A 274 11.88 2.06 8.68
N ALA A 275 11.39 1.06 7.93
CA ALA A 275 10.75 1.27 6.63
C ALA A 275 9.43 2.06 6.72
N ASN A 276 8.57 1.80 7.70
CA ASN A 276 7.31 2.52 7.83
C ASN A 276 7.50 3.98 8.24
N PRO A 277 8.34 4.33 9.24
CA PRO A 277 8.68 5.72 9.52
C PRO A 277 9.36 6.44 8.35
N LEU A 278 10.21 5.76 7.58
CA LEU A 278 10.85 6.34 6.39
C LEU A 278 9.81 6.72 5.32
N ILE A 279 8.83 5.83 5.07
CA ILE A 279 7.69 6.15 4.20
C ILE A 279 6.85 7.28 4.82
N GLY A 280 6.71 7.33 6.15
CA GLY A 280 6.04 8.43 6.83
C GLY A 280 6.68 9.78 6.53
N ALA A 281 8.01 9.86 6.62
CA ALA A 281 8.76 11.06 6.26
C ALA A 281 8.62 11.42 4.76
N PHE A 282 8.54 10.42 3.88
CA PHE A 282 8.19 10.63 2.47
C PHE A 282 6.78 11.23 2.33
N SER A 283 5.81 10.68 3.05
CA SER A 283 4.41 11.15 3.02
C SER A 283 4.31 12.60 3.46
N ASP A 284 5.02 12.98 4.51
CA ASP A 284 5.08 14.35 5.01
C ASP A 284 5.68 15.31 3.97
N ARG A 285 6.78 14.92 3.32
CA ARG A 285 7.42 15.72 2.26
C ARG A 285 6.51 15.86 1.04
N LEU A 286 5.93 14.77 0.55
CA LEU A 286 5.07 14.80 -0.62
C LEU A 286 3.80 15.62 -0.39
N THR A 287 3.17 15.50 0.77
CA THR A 287 1.98 16.28 1.11
C THR A 287 2.32 17.76 1.34
N ALA A 288 3.49 18.08 1.88
CA ALA A 288 4.00 19.45 1.97
C ALA A 288 4.26 20.07 0.58
N ASP A 289 4.70 19.28 -0.40
CA ASP A 289 4.80 19.68 -1.82
C ASP A 289 3.42 19.71 -2.53
N GLY A 290 2.32 19.44 -1.82
CA GLY A 290 0.95 19.46 -2.34
C GLY A 290 0.55 18.20 -3.10
N GLY A 291 1.36 17.14 -3.08
CA GLY A 291 1.03 15.82 -3.64
C GLY A 291 0.06 15.03 -2.78
N SER A 292 -0.20 13.78 -3.15
CA SER A 292 -1.18 12.94 -2.45
C SER A 292 -0.60 11.58 -2.10
N VAL A 293 -0.97 11.07 -0.92
CA VAL A 293 -0.68 9.70 -0.48
C VAL A 293 -1.98 8.98 -0.13
N LEU A 294 -2.06 7.70 -0.47
CA LEU A 294 -3.22 6.85 -0.19
C LEU A 294 -2.79 5.76 0.79
N LEU A 295 -3.38 5.76 2.00
CA LEU A 295 -3.21 4.69 2.98
C LEU A 295 -4.41 3.75 2.93
N THR A 296 -4.17 2.47 2.71
CA THR A 296 -5.20 1.40 2.72
C THR A 296 -4.91 0.38 3.82
N GLU A 297 -5.41 -0.85 3.70
CA GLU A 297 -5.25 -1.91 4.70
C GLU A 297 -6.03 -1.60 5.99
N VAL A 298 -7.33 -1.36 5.85
CA VAL A 298 -8.17 -0.95 6.99
C VAL A 298 -8.05 -1.88 8.20
N PRO A 299 -7.98 -3.22 8.06
CA PRO A 299 -7.73 -4.12 9.20
C PRO A 299 -6.40 -3.87 9.93
N GLU A 300 -5.42 -3.28 9.26
CA GLU A 300 -4.12 -2.92 9.86
C GLU A 300 -4.11 -1.50 10.47
N MET A 301 -5.28 -0.89 10.62
CA MET A 301 -5.49 0.34 11.39
C MET A 301 -6.12 0.04 12.76
N PHE A 302 -6.70 -1.16 12.97
CA PHE A 302 -7.39 -1.51 14.21
C PHE A 302 -6.44 -1.49 15.41
N GLY A 303 -6.81 -0.74 16.46
CA GLY A 303 -6.00 -0.50 17.64
C GLY A 303 -5.05 0.72 17.51
N ALA A 304 -4.91 1.30 16.31
CA ALA A 304 -4.16 2.54 16.07
C ALA A 304 -5.02 3.61 15.36
N GLU A 305 -6.29 3.33 15.13
CA GLU A 305 -7.22 4.18 14.38
C GLU A 305 -7.38 5.58 14.98
N GLN A 306 -7.30 5.73 16.31
CA GLN A 306 -7.43 7.03 16.96
C GLN A 306 -6.31 8.00 16.54
N LEU A 307 -5.12 7.50 16.21
CA LEU A 307 -4.01 8.32 15.69
C LEU A 307 -4.35 8.96 14.34
N LEU A 308 -5.05 8.24 13.48
CA LEU A 308 -5.55 8.76 12.20
C LEU A 308 -6.75 9.66 12.41
N MET A 309 -7.67 9.28 13.31
CA MET A 309 -8.88 10.04 13.63
C MET A 309 -8.57 11.41 14.21
N ASN A 310 -7.54 11.52 15.06
CA ASN A 310 -7.10 12.79 15.63
C ASN A 310 -6.49 13.73 14.58
N ARG A 311 -6.08 13.20 13.42
CA ARG A 311 -5.52 13.98 12.31
C ARG A 311 -6.54 14.26 11.18
N CYS A 312 -7.81 13.90 11.38
CA CYS A 312 -8.85 14.24 10.40
C CYS A 312 -9.04 15.75 10.31
N ARG A 313 -9.06 16.32 9.10
CA ARG A 313 -9.21 17.75 8.82
C ARG A 313 -10.39 18.40 9.59
N ASN A 314 -11.48 17.65 9.72
CA ASN A 314 -12.70 18.12 10.36
C ASN A 314 -13.56 16.94 10.81
N LYS A 315 -14.68 17.26 11.50
CA LYS A 315 -15.60 16.26 12.03
C LYS A 315 -16.27 15.40 10.93
N THR A 316 -16.43 15.93 9.73
CA THR A 316 -17.00 15.17 8.59
C THR A 316 -16.04 14.05 8.17
N ILE A 317 -14.75 14.36 8.04
CA ILE A 317 -13.71 13.36 7.70
C ILE A 317 -13.53 12.38 8.84
N PHE A 318 -13.55 12.85 10.11
CA PHE A 318 -13.56 11.98 11.27
C PHE A 318 -14.72 10.96 11.22
N ASN A 319 -15.96 11.42 10.97
CA ASN A 319 -17.11 10.52 10.90
C ASN A 319 -16.99 9.51 9.74
N LYS A 320 -16.45 9.91 8.58
CA LYS A 320 -16.15 8.99 7.49
C LYS A 320 -15.10 7.95 7.90
N THR A 321 -14.06 8.35 8.65
CA THR A 321 -13.01 7.45 9.17
C THR A 321 -13.58 6.45 10.16
N VAL A 322 -14.41 6.91 11.12
CA VAL A 322 -15.13 6.03 12.05
C VAL A 322 -15.97 5.00 11.29
N LYS A 323 -16.72 5.47 10.27
CA LYS A 323 -17.53 4.57 9.45
C LYS A 323 -16.66 3.54 8.71
N LEU A 324 -15.55 3.97 8.09
CA LEU A 324 -14.61 3.07 7.39
C LEU A 324 -14.12 1.94 8.31
N ILE A 325 -13.69 2.28 9.52
CA ILE A 325 -13.19 1.32 10.52
C ILE A 325 -14.29 0.38 10.97
N ASN A 326 -15.44 0.90 11.38
CA ASN A 326 -16.54 0.11 11.92
C ASN A 326 -17.21 -0.76 10.85
N ASP A 327 -17.35 -0.30 9.61
CA ASP A 327 -17.86 -1.11 8.50
C ASP A 327 -16.95 -2.33 8.25
N PHE A 328 -15.62 -2.14 8.34
CA PHE A 328 -14.68 -3.26 8.15
C PHE A 328 -14.67 -4.23 9.34
N LYS A 329 -14.80 -3.74 10.56
CA LYS A 329 -15.02 -4.61 11.75
C LYS A 329 -16.32 -5.41 11.60
N SER A 330 -17.41 -4.76 11.19
CA SER A 330 -18.70 -5.40 10.92
C SER A 330 -18.62 -6.45 9.81
N TYR A 331 -17.77 -6.22 8.78
CA TYR A 331 -17.50 -7.20 7.74
C TYR A 331 -16.92 -8.49 8.33
N PHE A 332 -15.90 -8.43 9.21
CA PHE A 332 -15.36 -9.60 9.90
C PHE A 332 -16.43 -10.31 10.74
N MET A 333 -17.15 -9.55 11.57
CA MET A 333 -18.18 -10.09 12.47
C MET A 333 -19.31 -10.79 11.71
N ARG A 334 -19.70 -10.30 10.52
CA ARG A 334 -20.74 -10.92 9.67
C ARG A 334 -20.36 -12.32 9.23
N TYR A 335 -19.06 -12.62 9.08
CA TYR A 335 -18.54 -13.94 8.74
C TYR A 335 -18.13 -14.77 9.97
N GLY A 336 -18.37 -14.27 11.18
CA GLY A 336 -17.99 -14.95 12.42
C GLY A 336 -16.49 -14.96 12.69
N GLU A 337 -15.73 -14.10 11.98
CA GLU A 337 -14.28 -14.01 12.11
C GLU A 337 -13.86 -13.00 13.17
N ARG A 338 -12.73 -13.26 13.80
CA ARG A 338 -12.16 -12.37 14.80
C ARG A 338 -11.48 -11.18 14.14
N ILE A 339 -11.68 -9.98 14.70
CA ILE A 339 -11.03 -8.76 14.17
C ILE A 339 -9.52 -8.71 14.44
N ASP A 340 -9.01 -9.49 15.40
CA ASP A 340 -7.60 -9.56 15.82
C ASP A 340 -6.87 -10.82 15.32
N GLU A 341 -7.35 -11.48 14.25
CA GLU A 341 -6.73 -12.67 13.68
C GLU A 341 -5.32 -12.38 13.09
N ASN A 342 -5.13 -11.18 12.51
CA ASN A 342 -3.81 -10.68 12.16
C ASN A 342 -3.04 -10.30 13.47
N PRO A 343 -1.73 -10.52 13.64
CA PRO A 343 -0.67 -10.82 12.65
C PRO A 343 -0.59 -12.28 12.20
N SER A 344 -0.17 -12.46 10.93
CA SER A 344 0.08 -13.79 10.36
C SER A 344 1.19 -14.55 11.12
N PRO A 345 1.29 -15.90 10.95
CA PRO A 345 2.40 -16.66 11.51
C PRO A 345 3.78 -16.11 11.13
N GLY A 346 3.96 -15.62 9.89
CA GLY A 346 5.19 -15.01 9.44
C GLY A 346 5.53 -13.70 10.15
N ASN A 347 4.53 -12.86 10.43
CA ASN A 347 4.73 -11.62 11.21
C ASN A 347 5.11 -11.96 12.66
N LYS A 348 4.45 -12.96 13.26
CA LYS A 348 4.76 -13.43 14.62
C LYS A 348 6.21 -13.97 14.71
N ALA A 349 6.62 -14.78 13.76
CA ALA A 349 8.01 -15.26 13.66
C ALA A 349 9.02 -14.12 13.45
N GLY A 350 8.57 -12.97 12.92
CA GLY A 350 9.36 -11.75 12.74
C GLY A 350 9.34 -10.78 13.93
N GLY A 351 8.70 -11.15 15.07
CA GLY A 351 8.71 -10.36 16.31
C GLY A 351 7.44 -9.54 16.58
N ILE A 352 6.48 -9.46 15.66
CA ILE A 352 5.19 -8.80 15.89
C ILE A 352 4.25 -9.78 16.59
N THR A 353 3.56 -9.33 17.65
CA THR A 353 2.76 -10.22 18.49
C THR A 353 1.26 -10.02 18.39
N THR A 354 0.81 -8.78 18.42
CA THR A 354 -0.62 -8.39 18.43
C THR A 354 -0.97 -7.52 17.25
N LEU A 355 -2.27 -7.38 16.96
CA LEU A 355 -2.73 -6.51 15.88
C LEU A 355 -2.47 -5.03 16.23
N GLU A 356 -2.65 -4.63 17.49
CA GLU A 356 -2.33 -3.27 17.96
C GLU A 356 -0.85 -2.92 17.65
N GLU A 357 0.08 -3.83 17.97
CA GLU A 357 1.50 -3.63 17.66
C GLU A 357 1.74 -3.47 16.17
N LYS A 358 1.10 -4.33 15.36
CA LYS A 358 1.20 -4.25 13.89
C LYS A 358 0.64 -2.94 13.37
N SER A 359 -0.54 -2.56 13.81
CA SER A 359 -1.25 -1.36 13.38
C SER A 359 -0.50 -0.07 13.75
N LEU A 360 0.02 0.01 14.97
CA LEU A 360 0.86 1.14 15.40
C LEU A 360 2.10 1.31 14.52
N GLY A 361 2.68 0.21 14.05
CA GLY A 361 3.75 0.25 13.05
C GLY A 361 3.27 0.63 11.66
N CYS A 362 2.10 0.12 11.23
CA CYS A 362 1.57 0.32 9.88
C CYS A 362 1.11 1.75 9.62
N VAL A 363 0.41 2.39 10.58
CA VAL A 363 -0.11 3.75 10.39
C VAL A 363 0.99 4.81 10.29
N GLN A 364 2.22 4.50 10.73
CA GLN A 364 3.38 5.39 10.59
C GLN A 364 3.70 5.72 9.14
N LYS A 365 3.32 4.87 8.17
CA LYS A 365 3.47 5.16 6.73
C LYS A 365 2.80 6.47 6.30
N ALA A 366 1.78 6.90 7.04
CA ALA A 366 1.08 8.16 6.79
C ALA A 366 1.81 9.41 7.37
N GLY A 367 2.96 9.23 8.04
CA GLY A 367 3.69 10.31 8.69
C GLY A 367 2.82 11.07 9.68
N THR A 368 2.92 12.38 9.66
CA THR A 368 2.10 13.33 10.43
C THR A 368 1.00 13.99 9.59
N ALA A 369 0.88 13.61 8.31
CA ALA A 369 -0.03 14.22 7.35
C ALA A 369 -1.50 14.22 7.83
N ILE A 370 -2.21 15.31 7.53
CA ILE A 370 -3.64 15.47 7.84
C ILE A 370 -4.46 14.56 6.93
N VAL A 371 -5.45 13.88 7.49
CA VAL A 371 -6.41 13.07 6.73
C VAL A 371 -7.42 14.01 6.07
N GLU A 372 -7.32 14.15 4.76
CA GLU A 372 -8.12 15.08 3.95
C GLU A 372 -9.38 14.44 3.36
N ASP A 373 -9.35 13.14 3.04
CA ASP A 373 -10.54 12.41 2.57
C ASP A 373 -10.50 10.93 2.97
N VAL A 374 -11.67 10.30 2.83
CA VAL A 374 -11.87 8.85 3.01
C VAL A 374 -12.58 8.33 1.76
N LEU A 375 -11.93 7.38 1.09
CA LEU A 375 -12.35 6.85 -0.20
C LEU A 375 -12.96 5.46 -0.04
N SER A 376 -14.10 5.23 -0.68
CA SER A 376 -14.61 3.86 -0.88
C SER A 376 -13.78 3.12 -1.91
N TYR A 377 -13.83 1.79 -1.91
CA TYR A 377 -13.11 0.93 -2.85
C TYR A 377 -13.32 1.33 -4.32
N GLY A 378 -12.22 1.51 -5.04
CA GLY A 378 -12.24 1.92 -6.47
C GLY A 378 -12.63 3.37 -6.74
N LYS A 379 -12.82 4.21 -5.70
CA LYS A 379 -13.09 5.64 -5.90
C LYS A 379 -11.78 6.37 -6.21
N PRO A 380 -11.73 7.20 -7.29
CA PRO A 380 -10.55 8.01 -7.60
C PRO A 380 -10.22 9.02 -6.49
N ALA A 381 -8.93 9.21 -6.22
CA ALA A 381 -8.44 10.25 -5.34
C ALA A 381 -8.42 11.59 -6.06
N THR A 382 -9.19 12.55 -5.57
CA THR A 382 -9.33 13.90 -6.17
C THR A 382 -8.92 15.01 -5.21
N VAL A 383 -8.80 14.69 -3.92
CA VAL A 383 -8.37 15.63 -2.88
C VAL A 383 -6.88 15.45 -2.65
N LYS A 384 -6.15 16.58 -2.55
CA LYS A 384 -4.71 16.56 -2.26
C LYS A 384 -4.45 16.25 -0.79
N GLY A 385 -3.28 15.66 -0.49
CA GLY A 385 -2.89 15.26 0.85
C GLY A 385 -3.12 13.77 1.13
N LEU A 386 -3.30 13.41 2.39
CA LEU A 386 -3.53 12.03 2.81
C LEU A 386 -5.00 11.64 2.67
N SER A 387 -5.28 10.57 1.93
CA SER A 387 -6.60 9.92 1.91
C SER A 387 -6.52 8.51 2.47
N LEU A 388 -7.54 8.11 3.25
CA LEU A 388 -7.72 6.73 3.67
C LEU A 388 -8.58 6.00 2.64
N LEU A 389 -8.11 4.85 2.16
CA LEU A 389 -8.81 4.06 1.14
C LEU A 389 -9.34 2.75 1.72
N GLN A 390 -10.62 2.49 1.50
CA GLN A 390 -11.24 1.20 1.81
C GLN A 390 -10.54 0.07 1.05
N GLY A 391 -9.96 -0.87 1.79
CA GLY A 391 -9.31 -2.05 1.23
C GLY A 391 -8.88 -3.03 2.33
N PRO A 392 -8.81 -4.34 2.01
CA PRO A 392 -8.38 -5.37 2.95
C PRO A 392 -6.86 -5.32 3.20
N GLY A 393 -6.37 -6.16 4.12
CA GLY A 393 -4.94 -6.36 4.36
C GLY A 393 -4.23 -7.22 3.30
N ASN A 394 -4.97 -7.91 2.41
CA ASN A 394 -4.38 -8.74 1.36
C ASN A 394 -3.51 -7.90 0.42
N ASP A 395 -2.25 -8.32 0.22
CA ASP A 395 -1.24 -7.55 -0.51
C ASP A 395 -1.69 -7.16 -1.93
N LEU A 396 -2.18 -8.13 -2.69
CA LEU A 396 -2.56 -7.93 -4.08
C LEU A 396 -3.84 -7.07 -4.20
N VAL A 397 -4.89 -7.41 -3.46
CA VAL A 397 -6.17 -6.69 -3.49
C VAL A 397 -6.00 -5.23 -3.06
N ALA A 398 -5.23 -5.00 -1.99
CA ALA A 398 -4.98 -3.65 -1.47
C ALA A 398 -4.13 -2.80 -2.43
N SER A 399 -3.06 -3.37 -3.00
CA SER A 399 -2.22 -2.65 -3.96
C SER A 399 -2.96 -2.32 -5.25
N CYS A 400 -3.80 -3.25 -5.73
CA CYS A 400 -4.66 -3.01 -6.88
C CYS A 400 -5.72 -1.92 -6.60
N ALA A 401 -6.27 -1.87 -5.37
CA ALA A 401 -7.19 -0.80 -4.97
C ALA A 401 -6.51 0.58 -5.00
N LEU A 402 -5.24 0.67 -4.55
CA LEU A 402 -4.45 1.90 -4.64
C LEU A 402 -4.29 2.35 -6.09
N ALA A 403 -3.91 1.43 -7.00
CA ALA A 403 -3.79 1.72 -8.44
C ALA A 403 -5.13 2.17 -9.03
N ALA A 404 -6.23 1.43 -8.81
CA ALA A 404 -7.56 1.80 -9.31
C ALA A 404 -8.06 3.14 -8.76
N SER A 405 -7.54 3.59 -7.60
CA SER A 405 -7.85 4.91 -7.03
C SER A 405 -6.91 6.02 -7.55
N GLY A 406 -6.00 5.71 -8.48
CA GLY A 406 -5.16 6.67 -9.19
C GLY A 406 -3.72 6.78 -8.67
N ALA A 407 -3.28 5.92 -7.74
CA ALA A 407 -1.88 5.90 -7.33
C ALA A 407 -1.00 5.45 -8.50
N VAL A 408 -0.07 6.30 -8.93
CA VAL A 408 0.82 6.03 -10.08
C VAL A 408 1.97 5.11 -9.74
N MET A 409 2.24 4.88 -8.45
CA MET A 409 3.17 3.88 -7.91
C MET A 409 2.72 3.46 -6.50
N VAL A 410 3.24 2.34 -6.02
CA VAL A 410 3.04 1.85 -4.65
C VAL A 410 4.37 1.71 -3.94
N LEU A 411 4.50 2.31 -2.75
CA LEU A 411 5.59 2.07 -1.81
C LEU A 411 5.20 0.91 -0.90
N PHE A 412 5.93 -0.19 -1.01
CA PHE A 412 5.61 -1.46 -0.35
C PHE A 412 6.71 -1.84 0.64
N THR A 413 6.47 -1.64 1.94
CA THR A 413 7.43 -2.05 2.99
C THR A 413 7.35 -3.54 3.27
N THR A 414 8.50 -4.15 3.56
CA THR A 414 8.57 -5.58 3.87
C THR A 414 9.76 -5.91 4.77
N GLY A 415 9.55 -6.82 5.72
CA GLY A 415 10.60 -7.37 6.58
C GLY A 415 11.11 -8.74 6.10
N ARG A 416 10.31 -9.44 5.26
CA ARG A 416 10.60 -10.80 4.80
C ARG A 416 10.83 -10.91 3.30
N GLY A 417 10.39 -9.90 2.54
CA GLY A 417 10.53 -9.81 1.09
C GLY A 417 9.44 -10.56 0.31
N THR A 418 9.12 -10.01 -0.85
CA THR A 418 8.19 -10.61 -1.83
C THR A 418 8.55 -10.15 -3.23
N PRO A 419 8.45 -11.01 -4.26
CA PRO A 419 8.60 -10.61 -5.66
C PRO A 419 7.35 -9.92 -6.23
N PHE A 420 6.31 -9.75 -5.43
CA PHE A 420 5.00 -9.21 -5.79
C PHE A 420 5.07 -7.87 -6.54
N GLY A 421 4.14 -7.65 -7.48
CA GLY A 421 3.87 -6.38 -8.16
C GLY A 421 2.39 -6.27 -8.50
N CYS A 422 1.88 -5.04 -8.61
CA CYS A 422 0.53 -4.70 -9.04
C CYS A 422 0.57 -3.93 -10.37
N PRO A 423 -0.57 -3.45 -10.93
CA PRO A 423 -0.60 -2.76 -12.22
C PRO A 423 0.30 -1.53 -12.35
N VAL A 424 0.80 -0.99 -11.25
CA VAL A 424 1.71 0.17 -11.26
C VAL A 424 3.05 -0.19 -10.63
N PRO A 425 4.13 0.57 -10.90
CA PRO A 425 5.44 0.35 -10.28
C PRO A 425 5.32 0.14 -8.77
N THR A 426 5.78 -1.02 -8.28
CA THR A 426 5.68 -1.42 -6.87
C THR A 426 7.07 -1.50 -6.27
N LEU A 427 7.49 -0.44 -5.56
CA LEU A 427 8.80 -0.34 -4.95
C LEU A 427 8.83 -1.06 -3.62
N LYS A 428 9.73 -2.04 -3.45
CA LYS A 428 9.94 -2.77 -2.20
C LYS A 428 10.98 -2.10 -1.33
N ILE A 429 10.59 -1.73 -0.12
CA ILE A 429 11.44 -1.10 0.87
C ILE A 429 11.68 -2.10 2.01
N ALA A 430 12.93 -2.58 2.15
CA ALA A 430 13.27 -3.52 3.21
C ALA A 430 13.38 -2.82 4.57
N SER A 431 12.81 -3.43 5.61
CA SER A 431 12.96 -2.98 6.99
C SER A 431 14.33 -3.29 7.59
N ASN A 432 15.10 -4.18 6.97
CA ASN A 432 16.39 -4.64 7.47
C ASN A 432 17.40 -4.91 6.34
N THR A 433 18.65 -4.58 6.56
CA THR A 433 19.75 -4.74 5.58
C THR A 433 20.00 -6.18 5.17
N PRO A 434 19.95 -7.21 6.07
CA PRO A 434 20.09 -8.60 5.65
C PRO A 434 19.10 -9.03 4.56
N LEU A 435 17.83 -8.57 4.62
CA LEU A 435 16.86 -8.83 3.58
C LEU A 435 17.24 -8.12 2.27
N ALA A 436 17.61 -6.84 2.34
CA ALA A 436 17.98 -6.07 1.16
C ALA A 436 19.14 -6.69 0.40
N GLN A 437 20.16 -7.19 1.12
CA GLN A 437 21.31 -7.89 0.55
C GLN A 437 20.93 -9.27 -0.01
N LYS A 438 20.22 -10.10 0.78
CA LYS A 438 19.83 -11.46 0.38
C LYS A 438 18.89 -11.49 -0.82
N LYS A 439 17.99 -10.49 -0.92
CA LYS A 439 16.96 -10.38 -1.97
C LYS A 439 17.13 -9.12 -2.81
N SER A 440 18.37 -8.79 -3.13
CA SER A 440 18.72 -7.59 -3.88
C SER A 440 17.98 -7.45 -5.23
N HIS A 441 17.53 -8.57 -5.81
CA HIS A 441 16.73 -8.58 -7.05
C HIS A 441 15.22 -8.30 -6.83
N TRP A 442 14.73 -8.27 -5.56
CA TRP A 442 13.34 -7.92 -5.21
C TRP A 442 13.25 -6.54 -4.55
N ILE A 443 14.26 -6.16 -3.77
CA ILE A 443 14.25 -4.98 -2.90
C ILE A 443 14.83 -3.78 -3.64
N ASP A 444 14.06 -2.71 -3.71
CA ASP A 444 14.44 -1.46 -4.36
C ASP A 444 15.22 -0.51 -3.45
N TYR A 445 14.89 -0.51 -2.15
CA TYR A 445 15.51 0.38 -1.17
C TYR A 445 15.71 -0.28 0.19
N ASP A 446 16.84 -0.01 0.85
CA ASP A 446 17.20 -0.54 2.17
C ASP A 446 16.99 0.51 3.27
N ALA A 447 15.86 0.42 3.99
CA ALA A 447 15.62 1.24 5.19
C ALA A 447 16.30 0.68 6.45
N GLY A 448 16.82 -0.55 6.40
CA GLY A 448 17.56 -1.18 7.51
C GLY A 448 18.83 -0.42 7.90
N GLN A 449 19.33 0.46 7.02
CA GLN A 449 20.45 1.37 7.32
C GLN A 449 20.20 2.22 8.57
N LEU A 450 18.94 2.53 8.90
CA LEU A 450 18.57 3.26 10.12
C LEU A 450 18.95 2.54 11.42
N LEU A 451 19.14 1.22 11.38
CA LEU A 451 19.59 0.43 12.53
C LEU A 451 21.12 0.58 12.76
N ASN A 452 21.86 1.12 11.78
CA ASN A 452 23.31 1.28 11.77
C ASN A 452 23.75 2.73 11.97
N GLU A 453 23.02 3.52 12.77
CA GLU A 453 23.34 4.92 13.12
C GLU A 453 23.29 5.90 11.94
N GLN A 454 22.69 5.51 10.79
CA GLN A 454 22.41 6.44 9.70
C GLN A 454 21.44 7.54 10.18
N SER A 455 21.70 8.79 9.84
CA SER A 455 20.79 9.90 10.14
C SER A 455 19.44 9.68 9.44
N PHE A 456 18.36 9.76 10.21
CA PHE A 456 17.00 9.59 9.68
C PHE A 456 16.68 10.65 8.61
N ASP A 457 17.02 11.91 8.84
CA ASP A 457 16.71 13.01 7.91
C ASP A 457 17.46 12.87 6.60
N ILE A 458 18.75 12.50 6.65
CA ILE A 458 19.57 12.27 5.45
C ILE A 458 18.98 11.12 4.63
N LEU A 459 18.61 10.00 5.27
CA LEU A 459 18.04 8.86 4.57
C LEU A 459 16.65 9.18 4.02
N ALA A 460 15.87 10.01 4.70
CA ALA A 460 14.55 10.43 4.26
C ALA A 460 14.62 11.36 3.03
N ASP A 461 15.64 12.24 2.96
CA ASP A 461 15.89 13.08 1.79
C ASP A 461 16.35 12.24 0.59
N ASP A 462 17.30 11.32 0.80
CA ASP A 462 17.75 10.39 -0.24
C ASP A 462 16.60 9.50 -0.77
N PHE A 463 15.75 9.02 0.14
CA PHE A 463 14.58 8.22 -0.25
C PHE A 463 13.55 9.03 -1.05
N TYR A 464 13.32 10.28 -0.69
CA TYR A 464 12.43 11.17 -1.44
C TYR A 464 12.96 11.40 -2.87
N ASP A 465 14.23 11.73 -3.01
CA ASP A 465 14.91 11.88 -4.31
C ASP A 465 14.89 10.57 -5.12
N PHE A 466 15.09 9.43 -4.46
CA PHE A 466 15.00 8.12 -5.10
C PHE A 466 13.61 7.89 -5.72
N VAL A 467 12.53 8.18 -5.00
CA VAL A 467 11.15 8.02 -5.50
C VAL A 467 10.89 8.98 -6.68
N LEU A 468 11.37 10.22 -6.63
CA LEU A 468 11.25 11.18 -7.75
C LEU A 468 12.02 10.73 -8.99
N ARG A 469 13.16 10.06 -8.82
CA ARG A 469 13.92 9.46 -9.94
C ARG A 469 13.17 8.28 -10.56
N VAL A 470 12.49 7.47 -9.76
CA VAL A 470 11.60 6.40 -10.27
C VAL A 470 10.41 7.00 -11.01
N ALA A 471 9.77 8.04 -10.46
CA ALA A 471 8.69 8.77 -11.11
C ALA A 471 9.13 9.35 -12.46
N SER A 472 10.37 9.85 -12.53
CA SER A 472 10.96 10.40 -13.76
C SER A 472 11.39 9.34 -14.78
N GLY A 473 11.20 8.05 -14.52
CA GLY A 473 11.65 6.96 -15.41
C GLY A 473 13.16 6.76 -15.46
N LYS A 474 13.93 7.42 -14.57
CA LYS A 474 15.40 7.23 -14.49
C LYS A 474 15.78 5.90 -13.83
N ILE A 475 14.87 5.33 -13.06
CA ILE A 475 15.02 4.05 -12.37
C ILE A 475 13.71 3.27 -12.56
N ASN A 476 13.82 2.01 -12.97
CA ASN A 476 12.68 1.09 -13.01
C ASN A 476 12.62 0.31 -11.70
N ALA A 477 11.41 0.15 -11.15
CA ALA A 477 11.19 -0.72 -10.00
C ALA A 477 11.54 -2.18 -10.36
N LYS A 478 11.97 -2.95 -9.37
CA LYS A 478 12.33 -4.36 -9.59
C LYS A 478 11.11 -5.22 -9.93
N SER A 479 9.91 -4.81 -9.49
CA SER A 479 8.66 -5.43 -9.94
C SER A 479 8.47 -5.34 -11.45
N GLU A 480 8.78 -4.21 -12.07
CA GLU A 480 8.70 -4.02 -13.52
C GLU A 480 9.72 -4.91 -14.24
N ARG A 481 10.96 -5.00 -13.72
CA ARG A 481 12.01 -5.87 -14.29
C ARG A 481 11.67 -7.37 -14.19
N LEU A 482 10.86 -7.75 -13.22
CA LEU A 482 10.36 -9.12 -13.04
C LEU A 482 9.05 -9.37 -13.79
N ASP A 483 8.57 -8.40 -14.57
CA ASP A 483 7.30 -8.45 -15.31
C ASP A 483 6.11 -8.80 -14.39
N LYS A 484 6.05 -8.15 -13.19
CA LYS A 484 5.03 -8.39 -12.19
C LYS A 484 3.94 -7.33 -12.27
N HIS A 485 2.83 -7.71 -12.90
CA HIS A 485 1.65 -6.88 -13.15
C HIS A 485 0.36 -7.64 -12.75
N ASP A 486 0.39 -8.24 -11.54
CA ASP A 486 -0.73 -9.03 -11.04
C ASP A 486 -1.95 -8.15 -10.72
N LEU A 487 -3.17 -8.69 -10.92
CA LEU A 487 -4.42 -8.00 -10.65
C LEU A 487 -5.35 -8.83 -9.80
N SER A 488 -5.99 -8.19 -8.82
CA SER A 488 -7.06 -8.78 -8.01
C SER A 488 -8.07 -7.72 -7.58
N ILE A 489 -9.32 -8.14 -7.45
CA ILE A 489 -10.45 -7.28 -7.09
C ILE A 489 -11.09 -7.80 -5.80
N PHE A 490 -11.39 -6.92 -4.85
CA PHE A 490 -12.07 -7.29 -3.62
C PHE A 490 -13.50 -7.79 -3.90
N LYS A 491 -13.88 -8.90 -3.26
CA LYS A 491 -15.18 -9.54 -3.40
C LYS A 491 -15.74 -9.94 -2.03
N ASP A 492 -17.02 -9.79 -1.89
CA ASP A 492 -17.77 -10.05 -0.65
C ASP A 492 -19.20 -10.58 -0.90
N GLY A 493 -19.55 -10.89 -2.15
CA GLY A 493 -20.92 -11.23 -2.55
C GLY A 493 -21.08 -12.65 -3.06
N VAL A 494 -22.31 -12.94 -3.48
CA VAL A 494 -22.71 -14.22 -4.06
C VAL A 494 -22.36 -14.27 -5.55
N THR A 495 -21.81 -15.39 -5.99
CA THR A 495 -21.64 -15.74 -7.41
C THR A 495 -22.77 -16.69 -7.84
N LEU A 496 -23.41 -16.43 -9.00
CA LEU A 496 -24.46 -17.30 -9.58
C LEU A 496 -23.89 -18.62 -10.08
#